data_95eb8224477de443677b814be3102a71
#
_entry.id   95eb8224477de443677b814be3102a71
#
_cell.length_a   1.000
_cell.length_b   1.000
_cell.length_c   1.000
_cell.angle_alpha   90.00
_cell.angle_beta   90.00
_cell.angle_gamma   90.00
#
_symmetry.space_group_name_H-M   'P 1'
#
loop_
_entity.id
_entity.type
_entity.pdbx_description
1 polymer ?
#
loop_
_entity_poly.entity_id
_entity_poly.type
_entity_poly.pdbx_seq_one_letter_code
_entity_poly.pdbx_strand_id
1 'polypeptide(L)'
;EMTTDISYHPPNVAAMINDMVSLTTESGKHAKVSSEDLEGLAQTSKTMSELSTEVENILTTFRDEFEMVKNETGTIDNISNQTNLIALNASIEAARAGEAGKGFAVVAEQIRTLSTETRNSSGQISEALSRLDEISGKMTSSIEETLRLIQLTLEKVMQTGENVCLLYTSD
;
A
#
# COMPACT_ATOMS: atom_id res chain seq x y z
N GLU A 1 -57.63 -64.93 17.90
CA GLU A 1 -57.12 -63.92 18.82
C GLU A 1 -55.67 -63.67 18.55
N MET A 2 -55.42 -62.57 17.85
CA MET A 2 -54.04 -62.11 17.54
C MET A 2 -53.82 -60.87 18.42
N THR A 3 -53.20 -61.06 19.57
CA THR A 3 -52.74 -59.98 20.42
C THR A 3 -51.41 -59.52 19.86
N THR A 4 -51.44 -58.41 19.19
CA THR A 4 -50.20 -57.66 18.80
C THR A 4 -49.66 -56.98 20.06
N ASP A 5 -48.62 -57.58 20.63
CA ASP A 5 -47.83 -56.99 21.70
C ASP A 5 -47.00 -55.84 21.11
N ILE A 6 -47.54 -54.60 21.20
CA ILE A 6 -46.77 -53.41 20.87
C ILE A 6 -45.92 -53.10 22.10
N SER A 7 -44.71 -53.67 22.13
CA SER A 7 -43.66 -53.33 23.08
C SER A 7 -43.23 -51.86 22.85
N TYR A 8 -43.90 -50.95 23.52
CA TYR A 8 -43.52 -49.54 23.60
C TYR A 8 -42.23 -49.44 24.42
N HIS A 9 -41.10 -49.32 23.73
CA HIS A 9 -39.84 -48.94 24.36
C HIS A 9 -39.87 -47.40 24.52
N PRO A 10 -40.06 -46.86 25.73
CA PRO A 10 -39.92 -45.42 25.93
C PRO A 10 -38.48 -45.00 25.57
N PRO A 11 -38.30 -43.97 24.77
CA PRO A 11 -36.94 -43.45 24.51
C PRO A 11 -36.28 -43.23 25.87
N ASN A 12 -34.99 -43.64 25.96
CA ASN A 12 -34.25 -43.49 27.21
C ASN A 12 -33.99 -41.97 27.45
N VAL A 13 -34.95 -41.31 28.06
CA VAL A 13 -34.98 -39.84 28.32
C VAL A 13 -33.70 -39.41 29.08
N ALA A 14 -33.18 -40.28 29.98
CA ALA A 14 -31.96 -40.00 30.69
C ALA A 14 -30.72 -39.96 29.76
N ALA A 15 -30.66 -40.83 28.76
CA ALA A 15 -29.60 -40.80 27.75
C ALA A 15 -29.71 -39.54 26.87
N MET A 16 -30.93 -39.18 26.45
CA MET A 16 -31.15 -37.94 25.67
C MET A 16 -30.79 -36.70 26.47
N ILE A 17 -31.08 -36.64 27.77
CA ILE A 17 -30.66 -35.52 28.62
C ILE A 17 -29.16 -35.45 28.74
N ASN A 18 -28.44 -36.57 28.92
CA ASN A 18 -26.98 -36.59 28.97
C ASN A 18 -26.36 -36.14 27.65
N ASP A 19 -26.90 -36.56 26.51
CA ASP A 19 -26.45 -36.15 25.19
C ASP A 19 -26.69 -34.63 25.00
N MET A 20 -27.82 -34.10 25.41
CA MET A 20 -28.11 -32.66 25.37
C MET A 20 -27.11 -31.86 26.23
N VAL A 21 -26.86 -32.29 27.47
CA VAL A 21 -25.89 -31.64 28.36
C VAL A 21 -24.50 -31.66 27.77
N SER A 22 -24.08 -32.77 27.14
CA SER A 22 -22.79 -32.89 26.46
C SER A 22 -22.72 -31.92 25.29
N LEU A 23 -23.74 -31.88 24.43
CA LEU A 23 -23.82 -30.98 23.26
C LEU A 23 -23.81 -29.49 23.68
N THR A 24 -24.55 -29.15 24.74
CA THR A 24 -24.60 -27.77 25.27
C THR A 24 -23.21 -27.37 25.80
N THR A 25 -22.53 -28.27 26.51
CA THR A 25 -21.18 -28.03 27.03
C THR A 25 -20.16 -27.83 25.88
N GLU A 26 -20.23 -28.66 24.85
CA GLU A 26 -19.38 -28.57 23.67
C GLU A 26 -19.66 -27.29 22.87
N SER A 27 -20.92 -26.94 22.65
CA SER A 27 -21.36 -25.68 22.04
C SER A 27 -20.79 -24.47 22.81
N GLY A 28 -20.86 -24.50 24.14
CA GLY A 28 -20.30 -23.43 24.98
C GLY A 28 -18.77 -23.28 24.81
N LYS A 29 -18.04 -24.39 24.68
CA LYS A 29 -16.61 -24.35 24.39
C LYS A 29 -16.33 -23.75 23.01
N HIS A 30 -17.08 -24.15 21.98
CA HIS A 30 -16.93 -23.61 20.64
C HIS A 30 -17.27 -22.10 20.59
N ALA A 31 -18.31 -21.67 21.27
CA ALA A 31 -18.67 -20.24 21.37
C ALA A 31 -17.54 -19.43 22.02
N LYS A 32 -16.91 -19.94 23.09
CA LYS A 32 -15.78 -19.28 23.74
C LYS A 32 -14.59 -19.16 22.82
N VAL A 33 -14.17 -20.24 22.14
CA VAL A 33 -13.06 -20.22 21.20
C VAL A 33 -13.36 -19.26 20.05
N SER A 34 -14.58 -19.27 19.51
CA SER A 34 -14.98 -18.32 18.45
C SER A 34 -14.91 -16.88 18.91
N SER A 35 -15.27 -16.60 20.17
CA SER A 35 -15.16 -15.24 20.74
C SER A 35 -13.70 -14.79 20.87
N GLU A 36 -12.80 -15.67 21.32
CA GLU A 36 -11.36 -15.40 21.42
C GLU A 36 -10.75 -15.16 20.03
N ASP A 37 -11.13 -15.96 19.03
CA ASP A 37 -10.70 -15.78 17.63
C ASP A 37 -11.19 -14.46 17.03
N LEU A 38 -12.43 -14.06 17.31
CA LEU A 38 -13.00 -12.78 16.86
C LEU A 38 -12.26 -11.59 17.51
N GLU A 39 -11.93 -11.68 18.79
CA GLU A 39 -11.14 -10.64 19.46
C GLU A 39 -9.73 -10.52 18.86
N GLY A 40 -9.07 -11.64 18.57
CA GLY A 40 -7.79 -11.69 17.87
C GLY A 40 -7.86 -11.07 16.47
N LEU A 41 -8.95 -11.33 15.74
CA LEU A 41 -9.18 -10.77 14.41
C LEU A 41 -9.44 -9.25 14.47
N ALA A 42 -10.20 -8.78 15.45
CA ALA A 42 -10.42 -7.36 15.69
C ALA A 42 -9.11 -6.63 16.00
N GLN A 43 -8.27 -7.21 16.86
CA GLN A 43 -6.96 -6.64 17.18
C GLN A 43 -6.03 -6.61 15.97
N THR A 44 -6.00 -7.67 15.17
CA THR A 44 -5.23 -7.73 13.93
C THR A 44 -5.70 -6.67 12.93
N SER A 45 -7.00 -6.52 12.75
CA SER A 45 -7.59 -5.50 11.88
C SER A 45 -7.23 -4.08 12.33
N LYS A 46 -7.21 -3.83 13.63
CA LYS A 46 -6.79 -2.55 14.20
C LYS A 46 -5.31 -2.27 13.87
N THR A 47 -4.43 -3.23 14.10
CA THR A 47 -3.00 -3.09 13.76
C THR A 47 -2.79 -2.85 12.27
N MET A 48 -3.54 -3.55 11.39
CA MET A 48 -3.50 -3.30 9.95
C MET A 48 -3.94 -1.89 9.57
N SER A 49 -4.96 -1.34 10.25
CA SER A 49 -5.41 0.04 10.05
C SER A 49 -4.33 1.05 10.43
N GLU A 50 -3.67 0.85 11.58
CA GLU A 50 -2.57 1.70 12.04
C GLU A 50 -1.39 1.68 11.05
N LEU A 51 -0.96 0.49 10.61
CA LEU A 51 0.09 0.33 9.60
C LEU A 51 -0.28 0.95 8.25
N SER A 52 -1.52 0.81 7.81
CA SER A 52 -1.98 1.42 6.56
C SER A 52 -1.95 2.94 6.62
N THR A 53 -2.32 3.53 7.76
CA THR A 53 -2.22 4.98 7.98
C THR A 53 -0.76 5.45 8.01
N GLU A 54 0.14 4.66 8.61
CA GLU A 54 1.57 4.96 8.59
C GLU A 54 2.13 4.96 7.16
N VAL A 55 1.76 3.98 6.34
CA VAL A 55 2.18 3.91 4.93
C VAL A 55 1.61 5.09 4.13
N GLU A 56 0.37 5.54 4.40
CA GLU A 56 -0.22 6.73 3.77
C GLU A 56 0.61 8.01 4.10
N ASN A 57 1.04 8.17 5.34
CA ASN A 57 1.90 9.28 5.76
C ASN A 57 3.27 9.23 5.08
N ILE A 58 3.86 8.03 4.97
CA ILE A 58 5.12 7.82 4.25
C ILE A 58 4.97 8.21 2.77
N LEU A 59 3.88 7.81 2.11
CA LEU A 59 3.63 8.16 0.71
C LEU A 59 3.44 9.66 0.51
N THR A 60 2.81 10.35 1.46
CA THR A 60 2.67 11.81 1.41
C THR A 60 4.05 12.49 1.47
N THR A 61 4.88 12.10 2.43
CA THR A 61 6.27 12.61 2.54
C THR A 61 7.07 12.30 1.27
N PHE A 62 6.91 11.09 0.75
CA PHE A 62 7.58 10.66 -0.47
C PHE A 62 7.21 11.54 -1.68
N ARG A 63 5.94 11.93 -1.83
CA ARG A 63 5.50 12.84 -2.90
C ARG A 63 6.09 14.24 -2.76
N ASP A 64 6.20 14.75 -1.55
CA ASP A 64 6.81 16.06 -1.29
C ASP A 64 8.29 16.06 -1.68
N GLU A 65 9.03 15.00 -1.33
CA GLU A 65 10.42 14.82 -1.74
C GLU A 65 10.57 14.70 -3.27
N PHE A 66 9.62 14.04 -3.93
CA PHE A 66 9.61 13.96 -5.39
C PHE A 66 9.44 15.32 -6.06
N GLU A 67 8.53 16.15 -5.60
CA GLU A 67 8.33 17.48 -6.15
C GLU A 67 9.59 18.33 -5.98
N MET A 68 10.33 18.19 -4.86
CA MET A 68 11.62 18.83 -4.69
C MET A 68 12.63 18.36 -5.75
N VAL A 69 12.81 17.05 -5.92
CA VAL A 69 13.76 16.50 -6.90
C VAL A 69 13.39 16.92 -8.33
N LYS A 70 12.10 16.99 -8.64
CA LYS A 70 11.61 17.45 -9.94
C LYS A 70 11.96 18.91 -10.21
N ASN A 71 11.81 19.77 -9.21
CA ASN A 71 12.18 21.18 -9.29
C ASN A 71 13.69 21.36 -9.49
N GLU A 72 14.51 20.60 -8.73
CA GLU A 72 15.98 20.62 -8.89
C GLU A 72 16.41 20.11 -10.27
N THR A 73 15.74 19.07 -10.79
CA THR A 73 16.00 18.56 -12.14
C THR A 73 15.69 19.62 -13.20
N GLY A 74 14.58 20.38 -13.03
CA GLY A 74 14.26 21.52 -13.89
C GLY A 74 15.31 22.62 -13.82
N THR A 75 15.87 22.89 -12.64
CA THR A 75 16.96 23.83 -12.45
C THR A 75 18.24 23.39 -13.19
N ILE A 76 18.57 22.10 -13.12
CA ILE A 76 19.70 21.50 -13.85
C ILE A 76 19.52 21.66 -15.37
N ASP A 77 18.31 21.42 -15.90
CA ASP A 77 18.01 21.64 -17.32
C ASP A 77 18.24 23.09 -17.74
N ASN A 78 17.77 24.06 -16.95
CA ASN A 78 17.97 25.49 -17.18
C ASN A 78 19.46 25.88 -17.17
N ILE A 79 20.24 25.38 -16.18
CA ILE A 79 21.66 25.62 -16.08
C ILE A 79 22.37 25.01 -17.30
N SER A 80 22.01 23.81 -17.74
CA SER A 80 22.57 23.15 -18.90
C SER A 80 22.31 23.95 -20.18
N ASN A 81 21.10 24.51 -20.34
CA ASN A 81 20.76 25.38 -21.46
C ASN A 81 21.59 26.67 -21.47
N GLN A 82 21.76 27.33 -20.32
CA GLN A 82 22.59 28.52 -20.19
C GLN A 82 24.05 28.21 -20.47
N THR A 83 24.58 27.10 -19.96
CA THR A 83 25.94 26.64 -20.17
C THR A 83 26.22 26.35 -21.66
N ASN A 84 25.27 25.73 -22.35
CA ASN A 84 25.32 25.49 -23.79
C ASN A 84 25.39 26.79 -24.59
N LEU A 85 24.59 27.81 -24.20
CA LEU A 85 24.64 29.15 -24.84
C LEU A 85 25.96 29.86 -24.59
N ILE A 86 26.51 29.78 -23.38
CA ILE A 86 27.84 30.35 -23.04
C ILE A 86 28.91 29.66 -23.86
N ALA A 87 28.88 28.35 -23.96
CA ALA A 87 29.85 27.58 -24.76
C ALA A 87 29.76 27.91 -26.25
N LEU A 88 28.53 28.11 -26.77
CA LEU A 88 28.33 28.53 -28.17
C LEU A 88 28.95 29.91 -28.41
N ASN A 89 28.70 30.88 -27.53
CA ASN A 89 29.29 32.22 -27.64
C ASN A 89 30.85 32.16 -27.57
N ALA A 90 31.39 31.34 -26.67
CA ALA A 90 32.82 31.10 -26.56
C ALA A 90 33.43 30.50 -27.84
N SER A 91 32.71 29.53 -28.46
CA SER A 91 33.13 28.93 -29.74
C SER A 91 33.17 29.97 -30.88
N ILE A 92 32.18 30.87 -30.92
CA ILE A 92 32.14 31.95 -31.93
C ILE A 92 33.29 32.90 -31.73
N GLU A 93 33.60 33.33 -30.52
CA GLU A 93 34.69 34.27 -30.25
C GLU A 93 36.06 33.61 -30.46
N ALA A 94 36.18 32.31 -30.12
CA ALA A 94 37.39 31.53 -30.43
C ALA A 94 37.65 31.44 -31.94
N ALA A 95 36.61 31.23 -32.75
CA ALA A 95 36.70 31.22 -34.20
C ALA A 95 37.14 32.61 -34.74
N ARG A 96 36.66 33.70 -34.13
CA ARG A 96 37.01 35.06 -34.48
C ARG A 96 38.47 35.41 -34.20
N ALA A 97 39.06 34.78 -33.17
CA ALA A 97 40.48 34.95 -32.83
C ALA A 97 41.43 34.12 -33.74
N GLY A 98 40.93 33.33 -34.67
CA GLY A 98 41.73 32.57 -35.66
C GLY A 98 42.67 31.54 -35.00
N GLU A 99 43.93 31.52 -35.41
CA GLU A 99 44.91 30.57 -34.89
C GLU A 99 45.09 30.65 -33.35
N ALA A 100 45.06 31.86 -32.78
CA ALA A 100 45.17 32.05 -31.33
C ALA A 100 44.00 31.48 -30.53
N GLY A 101 42.83 31.31 -31.16
CA GLY A 101 41.62 30.82 -30.54
C GLY A 101 41.45 29.29 -30.60
N LYS A 102 42.25 28.53 -31.33
CA LYS A 102 42.05 27.10 -31.56
C LYS A 102 41.89 26.27 -30.28
N GLY A 103 42.74 26.53 -29.27
CA GLY A 103 42.62 25.83 -27.97
C GLY A 103 41.32 26.13 -27.23
N PHE A 104 40.85 27.38 -27.28
CA PHE A 104 39.58 27.80 -26.69
C PHE A 104 38.38 27.21 -27.44
N ALA A 105 38.44 27.06 -28.74
CA ALA A 105 37.36 26.44 -29.53
C ALA A 105 37.16 24.97 -29.13
N VAL A 106 38.22 24.21 -28.88
CA VAL A 106 38.13 22.82 -28.43
C VAL A 106 37.46 22.73 -27.04
N VAL A 107 37.87 23.60 -26.10
CA VAL A 107 37.28 23.62 -24.77
C VAL A 107 35.80 24.03 -24.84
N ALA A 108 35.45 25.02 -25.61
CA ALA A 108 34.07 25.45 -25.80
C ALA A 108 33.19 24.33 -26.38
N GLU A 109 33.69 23.57 -27.36
CA GLU A 109 32.97 22.43 -27.93
C GLU A 109 32.78 21.29 -26.91
N GLN A 110 33.81 21.01 -26.07
CA GLN A 110 33.69 20.05 -24.99
C GLN A 110 32.64 20.46 -23.96
N ILE A 111 32.57 21.76 -23.57
CA ILE A 111 31.54 22.27 -22.66
C ILE A 111 30.15 22.13 -23.30
N ARG A 112 30.02 22.39 -24.58
CA ARG A 112 28.75 22.24 -25.32
C ARG A 112 28.26 20.80 -25.32
N THR A 113 29.18 19.85 -25.58
CA THR A 113 28.88 18.42 -25.51
C THR A 113 28.42 18.02 -24.12
N LEU A 114 29.18 18.42 -23.07
CA LEU A 114 28.84 18.10 -21.69
C LEU A 114 27.48 18.70 -21.26
N SER A 115 27.18 19.93 -21.69
CA SER A 115 25.86 20.55 -21.42
C SER A 115 24.70 19.79 -22.06
N THR A 116 24.92 19.28 -23.30
CA THR A 116 23.94 18.46 -24.00
C THR A 116 23.72 17.12 -23.29
N GLU A 117 24.77 16.45 -22.86
CA GLU A 117 24.70 15.19 -22.11
C GLU A 117 24.01 15.38 -20.75
N THR A 118 24.34 16.48 -20.03
CA THR A 118 23.71 16.84 -18.77
C THR A 118 22.21 17.05 -18.95
N ARG A 119 21.80 17.74 -20.00
CA ARG A 119 20.40 17.95 -20.34
C ARG A 119 19.66 16.65 -20.64
N ASN A 120 20.28 15.77 -21.42
CA ASN A 120 19.69 14.45 -21.72
C ASN A 120 19.51 13.61 -20.44
N SER A 121 20.50 13.63 -19.54
CA SER A 121 20.42 12.95 -18.25
C SER A 121 19.29 13.53 -17.37
N SER A 122 19.15 14.86 -17.33
CA SER A 122 18.07 15.56 -16.64
C SER A 122 16.69 15.15 -17.18
N GLY A 123 16.57 15.03 -18.52
CA GLY A 123 15.34 14.53 -19.17
C GLY A 123 14.99 13.10 -18.73
N GLN A 124 15.97 12.22 -18.68
CA GLN A 124 15.77 10.83 -18.20
C GLN A 124 15.33 10.76 -16.74
N ILE A 125 15.91 11.64 -15.88
CA ILE A 125 15.48 11.74 -14.48
C ILE A 125 14.01 12.20 -14.40
N SER A 126 13.64 13.22 -15.17
CA SER A 126 12.25 13.72 -15.21
C SER A 126 11.25 12.64 -15.64
N GLU A 127 11.59 11.83 -16.62
CA GLU A 127 10.76 10.69 -17.02
C GLU A 127 10.66 9.62 -15.93
N ALA A 128 11.76 9.33 -15.23
CA ALA A 128 11.76 8.39 -14.11
C ALA A 128 10.87 8.89 -12.97
N LEU A 129 10.97 10.18 -12.61
CA LEU A 129 10.14 10.83 -11.62
C LEU A 129 8.64 10.77 -11.98
N SER A 130 8.30 10.99 -13.25
CA SER A 130 6.90 10.88 -13.72
C SER A 130 6.34 9.47 -13.54
N ARG A 131 7.14 8.43 -13.84
CA ARG A 131 6.72 7.04 -13.60
C ARG A 131 6.56 6.73 -12.11
N LEU A 132 7.42 7.28 -11.27
CA LEU A 132 7.34 7.09 -9.83
C LEU A 132 6.12 7.79 -9.22
N ASP A 133 5.73 8.96 -9.72
CA ASP A 133 4.50 9.65 -9.32
C ASP A 133 3.26 8.80 -9.65
N GLU A 134 3.21 8.19 -10.84
CA GLU A 134 2.14 7.27 -11.22
C GLU A 134 2.07 6.04 -10.27
N ILE A 135 3.23 5.47 -9.93
CA ILE A 135 3.30 4.33 -9.01
C ILE A 135 2.83 4.74 -7.61
N SER A 136 3.24 5.90 -7.12
CA SER A 136 2.81 6.46 -5.84
C SER A 136 1.29 6.64 -5.80
N GLY A 137 0.67 7.13 -6.88
CA GLY A 137 -0.78 7.23 -7.00
C GLY A 137 -1.48 5.87 -6.91
N LYS A 138 -0.96 4.85 -7.57
CA LYS A 138 -1.47 3.47 -7.47
C LYS A 138 -1.35 2.90 -6.05
N MET A 139 -0.24 3.17 -5.36
CA MET A 139 -0.03 2.75 -3.98
C MET A 139 -1.05 3.41 -3.05
N THR A 140 -1.31 4.70 -3.18
CA THR A 140 -2.34 5.41 -2.41
C THR A 140 -3.71 4.75 -2.58
N SER A 141 -4.13 4.51 -3.83
CA SER A 141 -5.41 3.84 -4.10
C SER A 141 -5.49 2.43 -3.51
N SER A 142 -4.39 1.68 -3.51
CA SER A 142 -4.34 0.34 -2.90
C SER A 142 -4.46 0.39 -1.38
N ILE A 143 -3.91 1.42 -0.73
CA ILE A 143 -4.03 1.62 0.72
C ILE A 143 -5.45 2.02 1.10
N GLU A 144 -6.08 2.92 0.35
CA GLU A 144 -7.48 3.31 0.56
C GLU A 144 -8.41 2.08 0.48
N GLU A 145 -8.20 1.22 -0.50
CA GLU A 145 -8.98 -0.02 -0.62
C GLU A 145 -8.67 -0.99 0.53
N THR A 146 -7.42 -1.08 0.98
CA THR A 146 -7.05 -1.89 2.14
C THR A 146 -7.75 -1.40 3.41
N LEU A 147 -7.77 -0.10 3.66
CA LEU A 147 -8.48 0.51 4.80
C LEU A 147 -9.99 0.22 4.73
N ARG A 148 -10.59 0.31 3.55
CA ARG A 148 -11.99 -0.02 3.32
C ARG A 148 -12.28 -1.49 3.66
N LEU A 149 -11.42 -2.42 3.23
CA LEU A 149 -11.57 -3.85 3.52
C LEU A 149 -11.40 -4.15 5.01
N ILE A 150 -10.48 -3.48 5.69
CA ILE A 150 -10.30 -3.58 7.14
C ILE A 150 -11.58 -3.16 7.86
N GLN A 151 -12.19 -2.06 7.46
CA GLN A 151 -13.43 -1.56 8.06
C GLN A 151 -14.59 -2.54 7.89
N LEU A 152 -14.74 -3.11 6.69
CA LEU A 152 -15.72 -4.17 6.44
C LEU A 152 -15.45 -5.44 7.26
N THR A 153 -14.19 -5.77 7.49
CA THR A 153 -13.80 -6.91 8.33
C THR A 153 -14.22 -6.67 9.78
N LEU A 154 -13.96 -5.48 10.32
CA LEU A 154 -14.35 -5.10 11.67
C LEU A 154 -15.89 -5.15 11.86
N GLU A 155 -16.66 -4.64 10.90
CA GLU A 155 -18.13 -4.75 10.94
C GLU A 155 -18.59 -6.21 11.00
N LYS A 156 -18.00 -7.09 10.18
CA LYS A 156 -18.32 -8.51 10.19
C LYS A 156 -17.92 -9.21 11.47
N VAL A 157 -16.77 -8.87 12.04
CA VAL A 157 -16.33 -9.37 13.34
C VAL A 157 -17.33 -9.02 14.43
N MET A 158 -17.78 -7.76 14.48
CA MET A 158 -18.78 -7.30 15.45
C MET A 158 -20.10 -8.05 15.28
N GLN A 159 -20.62 -8.14 14.06
CA GLN A 159 -21.86 -8.84 13.75
C GLN A 159 -21.79 -10.33 14.12
N THR A 160 -20.65 -10.98 13.83
CA THR A 160 -20.45 -12.39 14.17
C THR A 160 -20.35 -12.57 15.68
N GLY A 161 -19.68 -11.65 16.39
CA GLY A 161 -19.63 -11.65 17.85
C GLY A 161 -21.01 -11.53 18.51
N GLU A 162 -21.87 -10.64 18.00
CA GLU A 162 -23.26 -10.53 18.45
C GLU A 162 -24.03 -11.84 18.24
N ASN A 163 -23.89 -12.46 17.08
CA ASN A 163 -24.55 -13.73 16.79
C ASN A 163 -24.08 -14.86 17.70
N VAL A 164 -22.77 -14.94 17.99
CA VAL A 164 -22.21 -15.93 18.93
C VAL A 164 -22.75 -15.68 20.35
N CYS A 165 -22.84 -14.42 20.78
CA CYS A 165 -23.41 -14.06 22.07
C CYS A 165 -24.88 -14.41 22.18
N LEU A 166 -25.71 -14.14 21.16
CA LEU A 166 -27.11 -14.46 21.12
C LEU A 166 -27.38 -15.97 21.17
N LEU A 167 -26.57 -16.77 20.49
CA LEU A 167 -26.66 -18.23 20.56
C LEU A 167 -26.38 -18.78 21.98
N TYR A 168 -25.61 -18.06 22.79
CA TYR A 168 -25.22 -18.47 24.13
C TYR A 168 -26.17 -17.93 25.21
N THR A 169 -26.91 -16.83 24.97
CA THR A 169 -27.82 -16.19 25.95
C THR A 169 -29.28 -16.52 25.72
N SER A 170 -29.58 -17.31 24.69
CA SER A 170 -30.98 -17.68 24.30
C SER A 170 -31.54 -18.91 25.03
N ASP A 171 -30.91 -19.34 26.13
CA ASP A 171 -31.46 -20.35 27.06
C ASP A 171 -31.82 -19.68 28.44
#